data_f770304459f5e6fd906ea73bbf718fd8
#
_entry.id   f770304459f5e6fd906ea73bbf718fd8
#
_cell.length_a   1.000
_cell.length_b   1.000
_cell.length_c   1.000
_cell.angle_alpha   90.00
_cell.angle_beta   90.00
_cell.angle_gamma   90.00
#
_symmetry.space_group_name_H-M   'P 1'
#
loop_
_entity.id
_entity.type
_entity.pdbx_description
1 polymer ?
#
loop_
_entity_poly.entity_id
_entity_poly.type
_entity_poly.pdbx_seq_one_letter_code
_entity_poly.pdbx_strand_id
1 'polypeptide(L)'
;FAHREVRQKVEWRMKPYMANSFYQQFKMVQQYNVRDVIGQIRCPMFIADPDDEQFWPGQSKEVYDALACPKTIVRFTAAEGANWHCEPKARGLYDQRMFDWLATVLPK
;
A
#
# COMPACT_ATOMS: atom_id res chain seq x y z
N PHE A 1 14.28 26.37 -8.11
CA PHE A 1 13.02 26.27 -7.34
C PHE A 1 12.58 24.82 -7.17
N ALA A 2 12.48 24.03 -8.26
CA ALA A 2 12.08 22.62 -8.21
C ALA A 2 12.95 21.77 -7.27
N HIS A 3 14.25 22.00 -7.24
CA HIS A 3 15.18 21.29 -6.37
C HIS A 3 14.94 21.55 -4.87
N ARG A 4 14.48 22.74 -4.49
CA ARG A 4 14.22 23.07 -3.08
C ARG A 4 12.98 22.35 -2.55
N GLU A 5 11.90 22.30 -3.32
CA GLU A 5 10.67 21.61 -2.92
C GLU A 5 10.87 20.10 -2.82
N VAL A 6 11.58 19.53 -3.78
CA VAL A 6 11.94 18.10 -3.73
C VAL A 6 12.76 17.82 -2.48
N ARG A 7 13.77 18.62 -2.20
CA ARG A 7 14.61 18.49 -1.02
C ARG A 7 13.80 18.55 0.28
N GLN A 8 12.91 19.53 0.41
CA GLN A 8 12.05 19.66 1.61
C GLN A 8 11.13 18.46 1.82
N LYS A 9 10.50 17.96 0.74
CA LYS A 9 9.64 16.75 0.81
C LYS A 9 10.42 15.53 1.28
N VAL A 10 11.63 15.45 0.87
CA VAL A 10 12.51 14.35 1.19
C VAL A 10 13.03 14.44 2.62
N GLU A 11 13.53 15.60 3.04
CA GLU A 11 13.95 15.85 4.42
C GLU A 11 12.80 15.59 5.39
N TRP A 12 11.56 15.96 5.01
CA TRP A 12 10.38 15.62 5.79
C TRP A 12 10.16 14.11 5.93
N ARG A 13 10.33 13.35 4.85
CA ARG A 13 10.19 11.88 4.85
C ARG A 13 11.29 11.15 5.62
N MET A 14 12.45 11.77 5.81
CA MET A 14 13.54 11.21 6.62
C MET A 14 13.26 11.27 8.13
N LYS A 15 12.45 12.24 8.58
CA LYS A 15 12.20 12.49 10.01
C LYS A 15 11.68 11.27 10.78
N PRO A 16 10.68 10.52 10.30
CA PRO A 16 10.18 9.34 11.02
C PRO A 16 11.25 8.27 11.27
N TYR A 17 12.27 8.22 10.41
CA TYR A 17 13.38 7.27 10.51
C TYR A 17 14.58 7.84 11.27
N MET A 18 14.53 9.09 11.73
CA MET A 18 15.67 9.81 12.32
C MET A 18 16.94 9.72 11.43
N ALA A 19 16.73 9.63 10.12
CA ALA A 19 17.80 9.45 9.15
C ALA A 19 18.47 10.79 8.81
N ASN A 20 19.79 10.78 8.72
CA ASN A 20 20.59 11.96 8.39
C ASN A 20 20.94 12.06 6.88
N SER A 21 20.58 11.05 6.11
CA SER A 21 20.76 11.00 4.66
C SER A 21 19.74 10.08 3.99
N PHE A 22 19.53 10.27 2.69
CA PHE A 22 18.71 9.37 1.88
C PHE A 22 19.21 7.94 1.91
N TYR A 23 20.49 7.75 1.78
CA TYR A 23 21.09 6.44 1.83
C TYR A 23 20.71 5.71 3.14
N GLN A 24 20.84 6.41 4.26
CA GLN A 24 20.47 5.86 5.56
C GLN A 24 18.96 5.56 5.63
N GLN A 25 18.11 6.46 5.14
CA GLN A 25 16.66 6.24 5.10
C GLN A 25 16.32 4.98 4.29
N PHE A 26 16.86 4.84 3.07
CA PHE A 26 16.59 3.66 2.24
C PHE A 26 17.11 2.37 2.85
N LYS A 27 18.26 2.42 3.50
CA LYS A 27 18.79 1.28 4.26
C LYS A 27 17.85 0.85 5.39
N MET A 28 17.24 1.79 6.08
CA MET A 28 16.25 1.50 7.12
C MET A 28 14.95 0.98 6.52
N VAL A 29 14.45 1.59 5.44
CA VAL A 29 13.23 1.15 4.76
C VAL A 29 13.35 -0.29 4.24
N GLN A 30 14.53 -0.73 3.80
CA GLN A 30 14.75 -2.13 3.39
C GLN A 30 14.48 -3.15 4.49
N GLN A 31 14.52 -2.74 5.76
CA GLN A 31 14.21 -3.62 6.89
C GLN A 31 12.69 -3.81 7.09
N TYR A 32 11.87 -2.93 6.53
CA TYR A 32 10.42 -3.03 6.56
C TYR A 32 9.94 -3.93 5.42
N ASN A 33 10.11 -5.23 5.58
CA ASN A 33 9.55 -6.21 4.67
C ASN A 33 8.84 -7.31 5.46
N VAL A 34 7.84 -7.92 4.86
CA VAL A 34 6.99 -8.92 5.50
C VAL A 34 7.23 -10.32 4.96
N ARG A 35 8.22 -10.53 4.10
CA ARG A 35 8.44 -11.81 3.39
C ARG A 35 8.56 -12.99 4.34
N ASP A 36 9.27 -12.81 5.45
CA ASP A 36 9.54 -13.90 6.40
C ASP A 36 8.35 -14.19 7.33
N VAL A 37 7.37 -13.29 7.41
CA VAL A 37 6.24 -13.37 8.33
C VAL A 37 4.87 -13.42 7.65
N ILE A 38 4.80 -13.10 6.37
CA ILE A 38 3.53 -12.99 5.62
C ILE A 38 2.72 -14.31 5.68
N GLY A 39 3.38 -15.44 5.65
CA GLY A 39 2.75 -16.76 5.79
C GLY A 39 2.17 -17.05 7.17
N GLN A 40 2.46 -16.22 8.17
CA GLN A 40 1.93 -16.35 9.54
C GLN A 40 0.64 -15.56 9.75
N ILE A 41 0.24 -14.71 8.80
CA ILE A 41 -1.01 -13.96 8.86
C ILE A 41 -2.18 -14.95 8.79
N ARG A 42 -3.12 -14.84 9.73
CA ARG A 42 -4.28 -15.74 9.85
C ARG A 42 -5.62 -15.01 9.64
N CYS A 43 -5.66 -13.70 9.89
CA CYS A 43 -6.88 -12.92 9.64
C CYS A 43 -7.17 -12.79 8.15
N PRO A 44 -8.46 -12.64 7.77
CA PRO A 44 -8.81 -12.30 6.39
C PRO A 44 -8.13 -11.01 5.94
N MET A 45 -7.68 -10.99 4.68
CA MET A 45 -6.97 -9.84 4.09
C MET A 45 -7.69 -9.31 2.87
N PHE A 46 -7.87 -7.98 2.84
CA PHE A 46 -8.32 -7.23 1.67
C PHE A 46 -7.11 -6.52 1.05
N ILE A 47 -6.88 -6.73 -0.23
CA ILE A 47 -5.77 -6.11 -0.97
C ILE A 47 -6.36 -5.26 -2.10
N ALA A 48 -6.09 -3.96 -2.07
CA ALA A 48 -6.39 -3.07 -3.18
C ALA A 48 -5.31 -3.19 -4.27
N ASP A 49 -5.74 -3.24 -5.53
CA ASP A 49 -4.84 -3.37 -6.68
C ASP A 49 -5.21 -2.31 -7.73
N PRO A 50 -4.64 -1.09 -7.63
CA PRO A 50 -4.89 -0.04 -8.59
C PRO A 50 -4.14 -0.26 -9.91
N ASP A 51 -4.81 -0.02 -11.05
CA ASP A 51 -4.27 -0.30 -12.39
C ASP A 51 -2.95 0.44 -12.68
N ASP A 52 -2.82 1.67 -12.20
CA ASP A 52 -1.66 2.54 -12.46
C ASP A 52 -0.88 2.83 -11.17
N GLU A 53 -0.57 1.80 -10.39
CA GLU A 53 0.30 1.91 -9.23
C GLU A 53 1.68 2.47 -9.65
N GLN A 54 2.04 3.66 -9.13
CA GLN A 54 3.24 4.38 -9.59
C GLN A 54 4.50 4.06 -8.78
N PHE A 55 4.35 3.61 -7.53
CA PHE A 55 5.49 3.43 -6.63
C PHE A 55 5.99 1.98 -6.61
N TRP A 56 5.05 1.03 -6.59
CA TRP A 56 5.35 -0.39 -6.41
C TRP A 56 4.48 -1.26 -7.32
N PRO A 57 4.62 -1.12 -8.64
CA PRO A 57 3.81 -1.89 -9.59
C PRO A 57 3.92 -3.40 -9.34
N GLY A 58 2.77 -4.07 -9.26
CA GLY A 58 2.69 -5.52 -9.06
C GLY A 58 2.83 -6.00 -7.60
N GLN A 59 3.16 -5.12 -6.65
CA GLN A 59 3.33 -5.51 -5.26
C GLN A 59 2.04 -6.03 -4.62
N SER A 60 0.88 -5.49 -4.98
CA SER A 60 -0.43 -5.98 -4.52
C SER A 60 -0.60 -7.47 -4.82
N LYS A 61 -0.25 -7.87 -6.03
CA LYS A 61 -0.32 -9.27 -6.46
C LYS A 61 0.73 -10.14 -5.76
N GLU A 62 1.95 -9.66 -5.59
CA GLU A 62 2.99 -10.39 -4.83
C GLU A 62 2.53 -10.68 -3.40
N VAL A 63 1.96 -9.68 -2.72
CA VAL A 63 1.40 -9.83 -1.36
C VAL A 63 0.25 -10.84 -1.39
N TYR A 64 -0.69 -10.69 -2.33
CA TYR A 64 -1.80 -11.62 -2.47
C TYR A 64 -1.32 -13.05 -2.63
N ASP A 65 -0.40 -13.30 -3.54
CA ASP A 65 0.10 -14.66 -3.84
C ASP A 65 0.82 -15.27 -2.62
N ALA A 66 1.54 -14.48 -1.84
CA ALA A 66 2.31 -14.93 -0.67
C ALA A 66 1.46 -15.21 0.59
N LEU A 67 0.26 -14.63 0.69
CA LEU A 67 -0.63 -14.86 1.81
C LEU A 67 -1.20 -16.28 1.81
N ALA A 68 -1.25 -16.92 2.97
CA ALA A 68 -1.87 -18.25 3.18
C ALA A 68 -3.26 -18.19 3.81
N CYS A 69 -3.70 -17.02 4.30
CA CYS A 69 -5.00 -16.80 4.94
C CYS A 69 -6.13 -16.57 3.91
N PRO A 70 -7.40 -16.53 4.34
CA PRO A 70 -8.48 -16.04 3.51
C PRO A 70 -8.17 -14.64 2.97
N LYS A 71 -8.27 -14.45 1.66
CA LYS A 71 -7.80 -13.22 1.02
C LYS A 71 -8.66 -12.83 -0.16
N THR A 72 -8.79 -11.53 -0.37
CA THR A 72 -9.50 -10.95 -1.52
C THR A 72 -8.62 -9.87 -2.13
N ILE A 73 -8.41 -9.91 -3.45
CA ILE A 73 -7.79 -8.83 -4.18
C ILE A 73 -8.87 -8.11 -5.00
N VAL A 74 -8.92 -6.79 -4.90
CA VAL A 74 -9.92 -5.95 -5.55
C VAL A 74 -9.21 -4.96 -6.47
N ARG A 75 -9.48 -5.10 -7.76
CA ARG A 75 -8.94 -4.20 -8.77
C ARG A 75 -9.64 -2.85 -8.72
N PHE A 76 -8.86 -1.77 -8.83
CA PHE A 76 -9.31 -0.40 -8.92
C PHE A 76 -8.87 0.20 -10.25
N THR A 77 -9.85 0.57 -11.10
CA THR A 77 -9.61 0.83 -12.51
C THR A 77 -9.57 2.33 -12.86
N ALA A 78 -8.96 2.64 -14.02
CA ALA A 78 -8.96 3.98 -14.57
C ALA A 78 -10.38 4.46 -14.93
N ALA A 79 -11.26 3.57 -15.39
CA ALA A 79 -12.64 3.91 -15.71
C ALA A 79 -13.44 4.37 -14.49
N GLU A 80 -13.06 3.91 -13.30
CA GLU A 80 -13.65 4.30 -12.01
C GLU A 80 -12.96 5.53 -11.40
N GLY A 81 -11.88 6.02 -12.01
CA GLY A 81 -11.02 7.07 -11.45
C GLY A 81 -10.20 6.62 -10.24
N ALA A 82 -10.09 5.31 -10.02
CA ALA A 82 -9.52 4.69 -8.84
C ALA A 82 -8.13 4.06 -9.07
N ASN A 83 -7.51 4.35 -10.20
CA ASN A 83 -6.31 3.67 -10.71
C ASN A 83 -4.98 4.09 -10.08
N TRP A 84 -4.98 5.10 -9.21
CA TRP A 84 -3.74 5.66 -8.65
C TRP A 84 -3.42 5.11 -7.27
N HIS A 85 -2.16 5.14 -6.90
CA HIS A 85 -1.70 4.74 -5.55
C HIS A 85 -2.57 5.34 -4.43
N CYS A 86 -3.15 4.50 -3.59
CA CYS A 86 -4.08 4.86 -2.50
C CYS A 86 -5.42 5.49 -2.98
N GLU A 87 -5.80 5.35 -4.25
CA GLU A 87 -7.06 5.78 -4.85
C GLU A 87 -7.51 7.21 -4.47
N PRO A 88 -6.66 8.24 -4.58
CA PRO A 88 -6.92 9.56 -4.00
C PRO A 88 -8.12 10.28 -4.63
N LYS A 89 -8.49 9.94 -5.87
CA LYS A 89 -9.63 10.51 -6.59
C LYS A 89 -10.92 9.73 -6.40
N ALA A 90 -10.84 8.52 -5.84
CA ALA A 90 -11.97 7.61 -5.66
C ALA A 90 -12.03 7.04 -4.24
N ARG A 91 -11.67 7.85 -3.25
CA ARG A 91 -11.62 7.41 -1.84
C ARG A 91 -12.95 6.83 -1.34
N GLY A 92 -14.06 7.44 -1.71
CA GLY A 92 -15.38 6.93 -1.34
C GLY A 92 -15.67 5.54 -1.91
N LEU A 93 -15.24 5.25 -3.14
CA LEU A 93 -15.38 3.94 -3.75
C LEU A 93 -14.50 2.89 -3.04
N TYR A 94 -13.27 3.27 -2.70
CA TYR A 94 -12.36 2.42 -1.93
C TYR A 94 -12.97 2.06 -0.58
N ASP A 95 -13.39 3.07 0.18
CA ASP A 95 -13.96 2.90 1.52
C ASP A 95 -15.23 2.03 1.45
N GLN A 96 -16.11 2.26 0.49
CA GLN A 96 -17.31 1.45 0.30
C GLN A 96 -16.96 -0.03 0.07
N ARG A 97 -16.09 -0.33 -0.89
CA ARG A 97 -15.69 -1.72 -1.18
C ARG A 97 -15.00 -2.40 0.00
N MET A 98 -14.16 -1.66 0.70
CA MET A 98 -13.47 -2.17 1.89
C MET A 98 -14.47 -2.49 3.01
N PHE A 99 -15.41 -1.60 3.30
CA PHE A 99 -16.40 -1.83 4.36
C PHE A 99 -17.43 -2.90 3.97
N ASP A 100 -17.86 -2.97 2.71
CA ASP A 100 -18.72 -4.05 2.22
C ASP A 100 -18.03 -5.41 2.40
N TRP A 101 -16.74 -5.50 2.01
CA TRP A 101 -15.96 -6.71 2.26
C TRP A 101 -15.82 -6.99 3.76
N LEU A 102 -15.50 -5.99 4.58
CA LEU A 102 -15.34 -6.17 6.03
C LEU A 102 -16.63 -6.74 6.67
N ALA A 103 -17.79 -6.28 6.24
CA ALA A 103 -19.07 -6.80 6.70
C ALA A 103 -19.29 -8.29 6.37
N THR A 104 -18.59 -8.83 5.38
CA THR A 104 -18.69 -10.26 5.03
C THR A 104 -17.80 -11.16 5.89
N VAL A 105 -16.73 -10.61 6.48
CA VAL A 105 -15.73 -11.37 7.23
C VAL A 105 -15.81 -11.19 8.74
N LEU A 106 -16.49 -10.16 9.22
CA LEU A 106 -16.73 -9.98 10.64
C LEU A 106 -17.83 -10.93 11.13
N PRO A 107 -17.66 -11.50 12.33
CA PRO A 107 -18.73 -12.28 12.96
C PRO A 107 -19.97 -11.38 13.19
N LYS A 108 -21.14 -11.92 12.91
CA LYS A 108 -22.43 -11.28 13.23
C LYS A 108 -22.72 -11.41 14.71
#